data_0cbd128274f9db86f8506b7189147d18
#
_entry.id   0cbd128274f9db86f8506b7189147d18
#
_cell.length_a   1.000
_cell.length_b   1.000
_cell.length_c   1.000
_cell.angle_alpha   90.00
_cell.angle_beta   90.00
_cell.angle_gamma   90.00
#
_symmetry.space_group_name_H-M   'P 1'
#
loop_
_entity.id
_entity.type
_entity.pdbx_description
1 polymer ?
#
loop_
_entity_poly.entity_id
_entity_poly.type
_entity_poly.pdbx_seq_one_letter_code
_entity_poly.pdbx_strand_id
1 'polypeptide(L)'
;CATDTLEPFGSCRVCLVEIDGRKGYPASCTTLVEPGMAVRTETEKLQSLRRGVLELYLSDFPAGDIPDGWSEFHATLEQCGVRSHPYGDGASHLDSPVDLSNPYFLFDPAKCIVCSRCVRACEEIQGTFALSVDGRGFESRIVAGQDQSFFESDCVSCGACVQACPSQALVEKSLFVGEYRHA
;
A
#
# COMPACT_ATOMS: atom_id res chain seq x y z
N CYS A 1 -3.71 5.41 0.20
CA CYS A 1 -2.92 5.79 -0.98
C CYS A 1 -2.44 7.24 -1.00
N ALA A 2 -2.95 8.10 -0.14
CA ALA A 2 -2.46 9.46 0.03
C ALA A 2 -1.48 9.55 1.20
N THR A 3 -0.55 10.49 1.14
CA THR A 3 0.35 10.92 2.21
C THR A 3 0.50 12.44 2.13
N ASP A 4 1.13 13.05 3.10
CA ASP A 4 1.40 14.50 3.07
C ASP A 4 2.38 14.91 1.95
N THR A 5 3.09 13.94 1.38
CA THR A 5 4.14 14.17 0.37
C THR A 5 3.78 13.68 -1.03
N LEU A 6 2.63 12.99 -1.20
CA LEU A 6 2.21 12.43 -2.48
C LEU A 6 0.82 12.97 -2.84
N GLU A 7 0.62 13.35 -4.09
CA GLU A 7 -0.66 13.79 -4.61
C GLU A 7 -1.73 12.70 -4.44
N PRO A 8 -2.92 13.00 -3.89
CA PRO A 8 -3.97 12.02 -3.73
C PRO A 8 -4.59 11.64 -5.07
N PHE A 9 -4.87 10.34 -5.29
CA PHE A 9 -5.49 9.87 -6.54
C PHE A 9 -6.68 8.91 -6.38
N GLY A 10 -7.17 8.73 -5.15
CA GLY A 10 -8.44 8.08 -4.86
C GLY A 10 -8.50 6.57 -5.10
N SER A 11 -7.36 5.86 -5.21
CA SER A 11 -7.30 4.45 -5.58
C SER A 11 -7.75 3.49 -4.47
N CYS A 12 -7.21 3.62 -3.26
CA CYS A 12 -7.39 2.62 -2.20
C CYS A 12 -8.79 2.54 -1.60
N ARG A 13 -9.62 3.56 -1.77
CA ARG A 13 -11.03 3.64 -1.31
C ARG A 13 -11.23 3.47 0.20
N VAL A 14 -10.21 3.62 1.02
CA VAL A 14 -10.34 3.54 2.49
C VAL A 14 -10.90 4.84 3.07
N CYS A 15 -10.66 5.98 2.42
CA CYS A 15 -11.12 7.31 2.85
C CYS A 15 -12.52 7.69 2.34
N LEU A 16 -13.41 6.71 2.11
CA LEU A 16 -14.78 6.98 1.68
C LEU A 16 -15.55 7.80 2.70
N VAL A 17 -16.35 8.75 2.19
CA VAL A 17 -17.22 9.61 2.98
C VAL A 17 -18.62 9.67 2.39
N GLU A 18 -19.57 10.08 3.20
CA GLU A 18 -20.95 10.38 2.80
C GLU A 18 -21.14 11.90 2.79
N ILE A 19 -21.67 12.43 1.68
CA ILE A 19 -21.87 13.86 1.50
C ILE A 19 -23.34 14.10 1.22
N ASP A 20 -23.97 14.97 2.01
CA ASP A 20 -25.39 15.29 1.85
C ASP A 20 -25.67 15.81 0.43
N GLY A 21 -26.71 15.24 -0.19
CA GLY A 21 -27.10 15.58 -1.55
C GLY A 21 -26.27 14.94 -2.66
N ARG A 22 -25.17 14.25 -2.36
CA ARG A 22 -24.41 13.48 -3.35
C ARG A 22 -24.75 11.99 -3.32
N LYS A 23 -24.85 11.38 -4.50
CA LYS A 23 -25.02 9.92 -4.62
C LYS A 23 -23.68 9.20 -4.48
N GLY A 24 -23.69 8.06 -3.78
CA GLY A 24 -22.53 7.20 -3.60
C GLY A 24 -21.61 7.67 -2.47
N TYR A 25 -20.39 7.13 -2.45
CA TYR A 25 -19.40 7.33 -1.39
C TYR A 25 -18.09 7.78 -2.04
N PRO A 26 -17.89 9.10 -2.22
CA PRO A 26 -16.66 9.62 -2.81
C PRO A 26 -15.46 9.40 -1.88
N ALA A 27 -14.26 9.36 -2.46
CA ALA A 27 -13.01 9.34 -1.71
C ALA A 27 -12.68 10.77 -1.23
N SER A 28 -12.54 10.99 0.07
CA SER A 28 -12.28 12.32 0.62
C SER A 28 -10.97 12.93 0.14
N CYS A 29 -9.96 12.10 -0.10
CA CYS A 29 -8.64 12.58 -0.54
C CYS A 29 -8.65 13.28 -1.91
N THR A 30 -9.66 13.02 -2.77
CA THR A 30 -9.80 13.62 -4.11
C THR A 30 -11.06 14.46 -4.26
N THR A 31 -11.81 14.68 -3.19
CA THR A 31 -13.04 15.47 -3.24
C THR A 31 -12.77 16.87 -2.75
N LEU A 32 -13.00 17.85 -3.61
CA LEU A 32 -12.86 19.26 -3.25
C LEU A 32 -13.96 19.67 -2.27
N VAL A 33 -13.58 20.46 -1.27
CA VAL A 33 -14.50 21.03 -0.28
C VAL A 33 -15.26 22.21 -0.90
N GLU A 34 -16.57 22.27 -0.66
CA GLU A 34 -17.44 23.34 -1.13
C GLU A 34 -18.16 24.01 0.06
N PRO A 35 -18.48 25.32 -0.02
CA PRO A 35 -19.23 25.98 1.04
C PRO A 35 -20.58 25.30 1.31
N GLY A 36 -20.87 25.07 2.59
CA GLY A 36 -22.12 24.42 3.02
C GLY A 36 -22.14 22.90 2.87
N MET A 37 -21.04 22.27 2.46
CA MET A 37 -20.94 20.81 2.37
C MET A 37 -21.05 20.19 3.77
N ALA A 38 -21.98 19.25 3.95
CA ALA A 38 -22.10 18.43 5.15
C ALA A 38 -21.56 17.03 4.86
N VAL A 39 -20.52 16.64 5.60
CA VAL A 39 -19.78 15.38 5.39
C VAL A 39 -19.89 14.51 6.63
N ARG A 40 -20.23 13.23 6.43
CA ARG A 40 -20.15 12.19 7.45
C ARG A 40 -19.00 11.25 7.15
N THR A 41 -18.16 11.04 8.14
CA THR A 41 -17.00 10.15 8.05
C THR A 41 -17.25 8.80 8.72
N GLU A 42 -18.24 8.73 9.63
CA GLU A 42 -18.55 7.54 10.43
C GLU A 42 -20.04 7.23 10.38
N THR A 43 -20.44 6.36 9.44
CA THR A 43 -21.77 5.74 9.40
C THR A 43 -21.61 4.21 9.34
N GLU A 44 -22.62 3.45 9.75
CA GLU A 44 -22.59 1.99 9.67
C GLU A 44 -22.26 1.50 8.24
N LYS A 45 -22.79 2.22 7.25
CA LYS A 45 -22.53 1.88 5.84
C LYS A 45 -21.08 2.14 5.45
N LEU A 46 -20.49 3.26 5.86
CA LEU A 46 -19.07 3.56 5.62
C LEU A 46 -18.15 2.56 6.31
N GLN A 47 -18.46 2.21 7.56
CA GLN A 47 -17.71 1.19 8.29
C GLN A 47 -17.74 -0.17 7.58
N SER A 48 -18.93 -0.59 7.11
CA SER A 48 -19.10 -1.82 6.33
C SER A 48 -18.29 -1.79 5.03
N LEU A 49 -18.32 -0.66 4.29
CA LEU A 49 -17.57 -0.51 3.04
C LEU A 49 -16.05 -0.54 3.27
N ARG A 50 -15.55 0.19 4.28
CA ARG A 50 -14.12 0.17 4.64
C ARG A 50 -13.65 -1.21 5.05
N ARG A 51 -14.46 -1.92 5.85
CA ARG A 51 -14.16 -3.30 6.23
C ARG A 51 -14.02 -4.19 5.00
N GLY A 52 -14.98 -4.19 4.08
CA GLY A 52 -14.90 -5.00 2.87
C GLY A 52 -13.70 -4.66 1.98
N VAL A 53 -13.34 -3.37 1.86
CA VAL A 53 -12.12 -2.95 1.14
C VAL A 53 -10.87 -3.50 1.83
N LEU A 54 -10.78 -3.39 3.15
CA LEU A 54 -9.62 -3.86 3.90
C LEU A 54 -9.52 -5.39 3.94
N GLU A 55 -10.64 -6.10 3.96
CA GLU A 55 -10.69 -7.56 3.81
C GLU A 55 -10.12 -8.00 2.44
N LEU A 56 -10.41 -7.27 1.36
CA LEU A 56 -9.79 -7.51 0.06
C LEU A 56 -8.28 -7.26 0.06
N TYR A 57 -7.83 -6.17 0.70
CA TYR A 57 -6.39 -5.93 0.85
C TYR A 57 -5.70 -7.00 1.70
N LEU A 58 -6.39 -7.49 2.74
CA LEU A 58 -5.85 -8.55 3.60
C LEU A 58 -5.74 -9.88 2.87
N SER A 59 -6.58 -10.16 1.86
CA SER A 59 -6.46 -11.36 1.02
C SER A 59 -5.23 -11.36 0.10
N ASP A 60 -4.62 -10.18 -0.11
CA ASP A 60 -3.36 -10.01 -0.84
C ASP A 60 -2.14 -9.95 0.12
N PHE A 61 -2.29 -10.33 1.37
CA PHE A 61 -1.27 -10.28 2.40
C PHE A 61 -1.05 -11.67 3.03
N PRO A 62 0.18 -12.05 3.44
CA PRO A 62 0.46 -13.37 3.98
C PRO A 62 -0.37 -13.69 5.21
N ALA A 63 -1.02 -14.87 5.22
CA ALA A 63 -1.79 -15.34 6.33
C ALA A 63 -0.89 -15.60 7.55
N GLY A 64 -1.21 -15.01 8.69
CA GLY A 64 -0.53 -15.22 9.96
C GLY A 64 0.49 -14.18 10.39
N ASP A 65 0.91 -13.28 9.48
CA ASP A 65 1.90 -12.25 9.76
C ASP A 65 1.26 -10.87 10.01
N ILE A 66 0.33 -10.78 10.96
CA ILE A 66 -0.16 -9.48 11.42
C ILE A 66 0.45 -9.20 12.81
N PRO A 67 1.68 -8.65 12.88
CA PRO A 67 2.21 -8.16 14.14
C PRO A 67 1.42 -6.92 14.56
N ASP A 68 1.02 -6.86 15.81
CA ASP A 68 0.28 -5.72 16.36
C ASP A 68 1.02 -4.39 16.09
N GLY A 69 0.35 -3.45 15.41
CA GLY A 69 0.77 -2.05 15.31
C GLY A 69 2.03 -1.74 14.49
N TRP A 70 2.57 -2.66 13.72
CA TRP A 70 3.91 -2.54 13.11
C TRP A 70 3.96 -1.67 11.84
N SER A 71 2.84 -1.45 11.17
CA SER A 71 2.78 -0.63 9.95
C SER A 71 1.49 0.18 9.88
N GLU A 72 1.48 1.21 9.01
CA GLU A 72 0.26 2.02 8.75
C GLU A 72 -0.91 1.15 8.27
N PHE A 73 -0.61 0.12 7.46
CA PHE A 73 -1.64 -0.84 7.00
C PHE A 73 -2.24 -1.61 8.18
N HIS A 74 -1.41 -2.17 9.06
CA HIS A 74 -1.87 -2.91 10.25
C HIS A 74 -2.68 -2.02 11.21
N ALA A 75 -2.20 -0.80 11.47
CA ALA A 75 -2.94 0.17 12.29
C ALA A 75 -4.32 0.48 11.69
N THR A 76 -4.41 0.56 10.37
CA THR A 76 -5.69 0.78 9.67
C THR A 76 -6.62 -0.43 9.77
N LEU A 77 -6.12 -1.65 9.63
CA LEU A 77 -6.88 -2.88 9.85
C LEU A 77 -7.44 -2.93 11.27
N GLU A 78 -6.62 -2.63 12.26
CA GLU A 78 -6.99 -2.64 13.68
C GLU A 78 -8.07 -1.60 13.99
N GLN A 79 -7.92 -0.36 13.49
CA GLN A 79 -8.93 0.70 13.64
C GLN A 79 -10.29 0.32 13.05
N CYS A 80 -10.30 -0.45 11.95
CA CYS A 80 -11.53 -0.90 11.29
C CYS A 80 -12.01 -2.27 11.78
N GLY A 81 -11.32 -2.88 12.76
CA GLY A 81 -11.68 -4.18 13.35
C GLY A 81 -11.57 -5.35 12.37
N VAL A 82 -10.66 -5.28 11.39
CA VAL A 82 -10.42 -6.32 10.39
C VAL A 82 -9.25 -7.18 10.85
N ARG A 83 -9.51 -8.48 11.06
CA ARG A 83 -8.48 -9.46 11.49
C ARG A 83 -8.41 -10.70 10.60
N SER A 84 -9.38 -10.86 9.72
CA SER A 84 -9.47 -11.98 8.77
C SER A 84 -10.32 -11.56 7.58
N HIS A 85 -10.29 -12.33 6.52
CA HIS A 85 -11.10 -12.13 5.32
C HIS A 85 -11.81 -13.44 4.93
N PRO A 86 -12.98 -13.34 4.25
CA PRO A 86 -13.73 -14.52 3.81
C PRO A 86 -13.25 -15.08 2.47
N TYR A 87 -12.24 -14.48 1.86
CA TYR A 87 -11.72 -14.82 0.53
C TYR A 87 -10.55 -15.80 0.66
N GLY A 88 -10.25 -16.55 -0.40
CA GLY A 88 -8.98 -17.27 -0.53
C GLY A 88 -7.83 -16.30 -0.82
N ASP A 89 -6.60 -16.78 -0.70
CA ASP A 89 -5.40 -16.03 -1.10
C ASP A 89 -5.50 -15.69 -2.58
N GLY A 90 -5.35 -14.41 -2.93
CA GLY A 90 -5.69 -13.93 -4.26
C GLY A 90 -4.50 -13.49 -5.10
N ALA A 91 -3.43 -13.00 -4.49
CA ALA A 91 -2.34 -12.38 -5.21
C ALA A 91 -1.20 -13.34 -5.57
N SER A 92 -0.72 -13.27 -6.81
CA SER A 92 0.39 -14.10 -7.30
C SER A 92 1.76 -13.70 -6.72
N HIS A 93 1.90 -12.48 -6.21
CA HIS A 93 3.15 -11.98 -5.63
C HIS A 93 3.48 -12.55 -4.24
N LEU A 94 2.53 -13.27 -3.60
CA LEU A 94 2.74 -13.89 -2.29
C LEU A 94 3.89 -14.90 -2.28
N ASP A 95 4.13 -15.60 -3.38
CA ASP A 95 5.21 -16.57 -3.53
C ASP A 95 6.50 -15.97 -4.14
N SER A 96 6.55 -14.66 -4.33
CA SER A 96 7.70 -14.01 -4.94
C SER A 96 8.87 -13.91 -3.96
N PRO A 97 10.13 -14.12 -4.41
CA PRO A 97 11.29 -14.01 -3.53
C PRO A 97 11.54 -12.58 -3.09
N VAL A 98 12.11 -12.42 -1.90
CA VAL A 98 12.54 -11.13 -1.38
C VAL A 98 13.72 -10.61 -2.19
N ASP A 99 13.64 -9.36 -2.66
CA ASP A 99 14.77 -8.69 -3.31
C ASP A 99 15.67 -8.04 -2.24
N LEU A 100 16.87 -8.59 -2.10
CA LEU A 100 17.93 -8.13 -1.20
C LEU A 100 19.04 -7.35 -1.93
N SER A 101 18.90 -7.10 -3.21
CA SER A 101 19.96 -6.56 -4.07
C SER A 101 20.35 -5.13 -3.72
N ASN A 102 19.40 -4.29 -3.27
CA ASN A 102 19.72 -2.92 -2.87
C ASN A 102 20.56 -2.90 -1.57
N PRO A 103 21.64 -2.11 -1.48
CA PRO A 103 22.51 -2.10 -0.30
C PRO A 103 21.86 -1.54 0.99
N TYR A 104 20.81 -0.71 0.88
CA TYR A 104 20.23 0.01 2.01
C TYR A 104 18.87 -0.50 2.46
N PHE A 105 18.08 -1.07 1.56
CA PHE A 105 16.74 -1.59 1.85
C PHE A 105 16.49 -2.93 1.17
N LEU A 106 15.44 -3.59 1.56
CA LEU A 106 14.93 -4.80 0.92
C LEU A 106 13.51 -4.56 0.41
N PHE A 107 13.10 -5.38 -0.53
CA PHE A 107 11.72 -5.45 -1.00
C PHE A 107 11.19 -6.88 -0.84
N ASP A 108 10.15 -7.02 -0.02
CA ASP A 108 9.40 -8.25 0.19
C ASP A 108 8.05 -8.15 -0.57
N PRO A 109 7.96 -8.72 -1.77
CA PRO A 109 6.74 -8.66 -2.58
C PRO A 109 5.53 -9.27 -1.86
N ALA A 110 5.72 -10.29 -1.04
CA ALA A 110 4.63 -10.93 -0.30
C ALA A 110 3.89 -9.96 0.63
N LYS A 111 4.57 -8.95 1.16
CA LYS A 111 3.97 -7.89 2.00
C LYS A 111 3.40 -6.71 1.21
N CYS A 112 3.44 -6.77 -0.12
CA CYS A 112 2.99 -5.67 -0.97
C CYS A 112 1.48 -5.72 -1.18
N ILE A 113 0.78 -4.64 -0.85
CA ILE A 113 -0.65 -4.46 -1.11
C ILE A 113 -0.93 -3.68 -2.41
N VAL A 114 0.05 -3.55 -3.27
CA VAL A 114 -0.02 -2.87 -4.58
C VAL A 114 -0.66 -1.46 -4.52
N CYS A 115 -0.41 -0.72 -3.45
CA CYS A 115 -0.99 0.60 -3.22
C CYS A 115 -0.39 1.72 -4.09
N SER A 116 0.66 1.42 -4.84
CA SER A 116 1.39 2.33 -5.75
C SER A 116 2.05 3.55 -5.10
N ARG A 117 2.13 3.64 -3.75
CA ARG A 117 2.82 4.76 -3.10
C ARG A 117 4.31 4.81 -3.46
N CYS A 118 4.97 3.65 -3.52
CA CYS A 118 6.39 3.58 -3.89
C CYS A 118 6.66 4.01 -5.33
N VAL A 119 5.79 3.61 -6.27
CA VAL A 119 5.86 4.04 -7.67
C VAL A 119 5.76 5.56 -7.74
N ARG A 120 4.74 6.13 -7.10
CA ARG A 120 4.53 7.57 -7.07
C ARG A 120 5.61 8.34 -6.32
N ALA A 121 6.14 7.79 -5.23
CA ALA A 121 7.28 8.40 -4.55
C ALA A 121 8.53 8.43 -5.45
N CYS A 122 8.74 7.38 -6.26
CA CYS A 122 9.81 7.34 -7.23
C CYS A 122 9.63 8.39 -8.34
N GLU A 123 8.39 8.63 -8.76
CA GLU A 123 8.01 9.63 -9.78
C GLU A 123 7.98 11.06 -9.20
N GLU A 124 7.13 11.30 -8.16
CA GLU A 124 6.80 12.64 -7.68
C GLU A 124 7.92 13.27 -6.82
N ILE A 125 8.66 12.44 -6.04
CA ILE A 125 9.69 12.93 -5.12
C ILE A 125 11.07 12.89 -5.78
N GLN A 126 11.43 11.74 -6.36
CA GLN A 126 12.78 11.52 -6.90
C GLN A 126 12.87 11.82 -8.40
N GLY A 127 11.80 11.60 -9.18
CA GLY A 127 11.80 11.79 -10.63
C GLY A 127 12.61 10.74 -11.43
N THR A 128 12.87 9.58 -10.84
CA THR A 128 13.67 8.51 -11.48
C THR A 128 12.83 7.53 -12.27
N PHE A 129 11.57 7.33 -11.91
CA PHE A 129 10.64 6.40 -12.58
C PHE A 129 11.13 4.95 -12.60
N ALA A 130 11.95 4.56 -11.63
CA ALA A 130 12.52 3.21 -11.55
C ALA A 130 11.51 2.13 -11.17
N LEU A 131 10.34 2.50 -10.65
CA LEU A 131 9.30 1.57 -10.22
C LEU A 131 8.06 1.70 -11.08
N SER A 132 7.40 0.57 -11.33
CA SER A 132 6.13 0.52 -12.05
C SER A 132 5.21 -0.58 -11.49
N VAL A 133 3.94 -0.58 -11.92
CA VAL A 133 3.00 -1.69 -11.69
C VAL A 133 3.01 -2.56 -12.93
N ASP A 134 3.30 -3.84 -12.76
CA ASP A 134 3.18 -4.87 -13.78
C ASP A 134 1.92 -5.71 -13.54
N GLY A 135 1.37 -6.32 -14.59
CA GLY A 135 0.17 -7.15 -14.50
C GLY A 135 -1.13 -6.37 -14.29
N ARG A 136 -2.18 -7.10 -13.92
CA ARG A 136 -3.52 -6.55 -13.64
C ARG A 136 -4.32 -7.48 -12.73
N GLY A 137 -5.29 -6.92 -12.00
CA GLY A 137 -6.10 -7.69 -11.05
C GLY A 137 -5.23 -8.32 -9.97
N PHE A 138 -5.46 -9.57 -9.64
CA PHE A 138 -4.67 -10.30 -8.63
C PHE A 138 -3.24 -10.65 -9.09
N GLU A 139 -2.91 -10.47 -10.36
CA GLU A 139 -1.55 -10.59 -10.88
C GLU A 139 -0.76 -9.28 -10.84
N SER A 140 -1.38 -8.20 -10.34
CA SER A 140 -0.69 -6.92 -10.21
C SER A 140 0.42 -7.01 -9.18
N ARG A 141 1.60 -6.50 -9.53
CA ARG A 141 2.75 -6.44 -8.63
C ARG A 141 3.62 -5.21 -8.91
N ILE A 142 4.40 -4.81 -7.95
CA ILE A 142 5.39 -3.75 -8.13
C ILE A 142 6.67 -4.37 -8.67
N VAL A 143 7.23 -3.75 -9.70
CA VAL A 143 8.49 -4.16 -10.32
C VAL A 143 9.46 -2.99 -10.42
N ALA A 144 10.75 -3.30 -10.37
CA ALA A 144 11.83 -2.36 -10.65
C ALA A 144 12.31 -2.54 -12.09
N GLY A 145 12.47 -1.43 -12.82
CA GLY A 145 12.87 -1.45 -14.22
C GLY A 145 11.89 -2.28 -15.08
N GLN A 146 12.42 -3.24 -15.82
CA GLN A 146 11.68 -4.21 -16.62
C GLN A 146 11.63 -5.58 -15.93
N ASP A 147 11.18 -5.62 -14.67
CA ASP A 147 11.18 -6.80 -13.81
C ASP A 147 12.61 -7.27 -13.45
N GLN A 148 13.44 -6.31 -13.10
CA GLN A 148 14.83 -6.52 -12.68
C GLN A 148 14.95 -6.42 -11.16
N SER A 149 16.10 -6.80 -10.62
CA SER A 149 16.43 -6.47 -9.23
C SER A 149 16.58 -4.95 -9.04
N PHE A 150 16.37 -4.45 -7.81
CA PHE A 150 16.58 -3.02 -7.54
C PHE A 150 17.99 -2.55 -7.90
N PHE A 151 18.99 -3.41 -7.72
CA PHE A 151 20.39 -3.08 -8.03
C PHE A 151 20.65 -2.95 -9.53
N GLU A 152 19.97 -3.73 -10.36
CA GLU A 152 20.13 -3.73 -11.83
C GLU A 152 19.24 -2.70 -12.53
N SER A 153 18.27 -2.13 -11.80
CA SER A 153 17.35 -1.11 -12.32
C SER A 153 17.94 0.29 -12.24
N ASP A 154 17.22 1.28 -12.77
CA ASP A 154 17.57 2.71 -12.69
C ASP A 154 17.37 3.29 -11.26
N CYS A 155 17.25 2.45 -10.23
CA CYS A 155 17.08 2.86 -8.85
C CYS A 155 18.32 3.56 -8.31
N VAL A 156 18.15 4.79 -7.85
CA VAL A 156 19.23 5.60 -7.25
C VAL A 156 19.33 5.46 -5.73
N SER A 157 18.63 4.49 -5.13
CA SER A 157 18.65 4.18 -3.70
C SER A 157 18.31 5.36 -2.76
N CYS A 158 17.44 6.27 -3.19
CA CYS A 158 17.08 7.49 -2.42
C CYS A 158 16.22 7.20 -1.17
N GLY A 159 15.57 6.03 -1.08
CA GLY A 159 14.72 5.64 0.05
C GLY A 159 13.30 6.25 0.08
N ALA A 160 12.90 7.09 -0.89
CA ALA A 160 11.57 7.70 -0.91
C ALA A 160 10.44 6.65 -0.93
N CYS A 161 10.63 5.55 -1.66
CA CYS A 161 9.69 4.43 -1.73
C CYS A 161 9.59 3.67 -0.38
N VAL A 162 10.68 3.57 0.38
CA VAL A 162 10.71 2.95 1.72
C VAL A 162 9.87 3.78 2.69
N GLN A 163 10.08 5.09 2.72
CA GLN A 163 9.32 6.01 3.58
C GLN A 163 7.82 6.04 3.25
N ALA A 164 7.47 5.82 1.99
CA ALA A 164 6.08 5.84 1.54
C ALA A 164 5.35 4.50 1.74
N CYS A 165 6.05 3.39 2.03
CA CYS A 165 5.46 2.06 2.07
C CYS A 165 4.61 1.84 3.32
N PRO A 166 3.27 1.64 3.21
CA PRO A 166 2.39 1.50 4.35
C PRO A 166 2.38 0.09 4.96
N SER A 167 2.87 -0.92 4.22
CA SER A 167 2.80 -2.34 4.62
C SER A 167 4.16 -2.93 5.00
N GLN A 168 5.24 -2.12 4.90
CA GLN A 168 6.62 -2.56 5.10
C GLN A 168 7.09 -3.65 4.12
N ALA A 169 6.50 -3.69 2.93
CA ALA A 169 7.07 -4.44 1.83
C ALA A 169 8.44 -3.89 1.41
N LEU A 170 8.64 -2.58 1.52
CA LEU A 170 9.93 -1.90 1.38
C LEU A 170 10.37 -1.40 2.75
N VAL A 171 11.57 -1.77 3.17
CA VAL A 171 12.05 -1.47 4.52
C VAL A 171 13.57 -1.36 4.57
N GLU A 172 14.07 -0.49 5.44
CA GLU A 172 15.51 -0.31 5.65
C GLU A 172 16.14 -1.58 6.24
N LYS A 173 17.25 -2.02 5.67
CA LYS A 173 18.00 -3.19 6.19
C LYS A 173 18.51 -2.99 7.62
N SER A 174 18.79 -1.76 8.02
CA SER A 174 19.22 -1.43 9.38
C SER A 174 18.18 -1.74 10.47
N LEU A 175 16.88 -1.78 10.09
CA LEU A 175 15.78 -2.11 11.00
C LEU A 175 15.57 -3.62 11.16
N PHE A 176 16.13 -4.43 10.25
CA PHE A 176 16.03 -5.90 10.25
C PHE A 176 17.31 -6.56 10.76
N VAL A 177 17.62 -6.34 12.03
CA VAL A 177 18.74 -6.99 12.69
C VAL A 177 18.31 -8.41 13.15
N GLY A 178 18.29 -9.37 12.23
CA GLY A 178 18.07 -10.78 12.62
C GLY A 178 17.53 -11.70 11.53
N GLU A 179 16.45 -11.36 10.84
CA GLU A 179 15.79 -12.28 9.90
C GLU A 179 16.47 -12.41 8.53
N TYR A 180 17.17 -11.37 8.06
CA TYR A 180 17.78 -11.35 6.73
C TYR A 180 19.33 -11.33 6.73
N ARG A 181 19.96 -11.66 7.85
CA ARG A 181 21.43 -11.64 7.99
C ARG A 181 22.18 -12.75 7.24
N HIS A 182 21.47 -13.71 6.65
CA HIS A 182 22.08 -14.94 6.10
C HIS A 182 21.57 -15.29 4.69
N ALA A 183 21.21 -14.30 3.87
CA ALA A 183 20.97 -14.53 2.43
C ALA A 183 22.15 -14.07 1.60
#